data_a3bb6ef20b833d64dce7bb7f1481f443
#
_entry.id   a3bb6ef20b833d64dce7bb7f1481f443
#
_cell.length_a   1.000
_cell.length_b   1.000
_cell.length_c   1.000
_cell.angle_alpha   90.00
_cell.angle_beta   90.00
_cell.angle_gamma   90.00
#
_symmetry.space_group_name_H-M   'P 1'
#
loop_
_entity.id
_entity.type
_entity.pdbx_description
1 polymer ?
#
loop_
_entity_poly.entity_id
_entity_poly.type
_entity_poly.pdbx_seq_one_letter_code
_entity_poly.pdbx_strand_id
1 'polypeptide(L)'
;MKVMKDNTKIYSSRQEHLVAKLVDGTVVAGSGARDLHPGDVRNNEFLIECKTHMALTDRIEFFADVWDKISSEAESRLKFPALVVDNGTQTLEGSWVLTRIGAIQIANCKMFECPCKISVNLKFSHDQFLKITNMLHQKFNTPIAYVIPFNPQSLVLLTLKDFVEVRFK
;
A
#
# COMPACT_ATOMS: atom_id res chain seq x y z
N MET A 1 -15.02 5.88 -25.92
CA MET A 1 -13.65 6.03 -25.35
C MET A 1 -13.50 7.11 -24.28
N LYS A 2 -14.21 8.24 -24.38
CA LYS A 2 -14.12 9.34 -23.38
C LYS A 2 -14.69 8.96 -22.00
N VAL A 3 -15.78 8.20 -21.94
CA VAL A 3 -16.46 7.78 -20.69
C VAL A 3 -15.60 6.88 -19.81
N MET A 4 -14.79 5.97 -20.39
CA MET A 4 -13.92 5.08 -19.61
C MET A 4 -12.77 5.83 -18.91
N LYS A 5 -12.17 6.85 -19.54
CA LYS A 5 -11.09 7.65 -18.93
C LYS A 5 -11.59 8.49 -17.74
N ASP A 6 -12.83 8.95 -17.78
CA ASP A 6 -13.41 9.75 -16.68
C ASP A 6 -13.67 8.87 -15.45
N ASN A 7 -14.11 7.62 -15.64
CA ASN A 7 -14.33 6.67 -14.53
C ASN A 7 -13.00 6.29 -13.83
N THR A 8 -11.93 6.05 -14.56
CA THR A 8 -10.62 5.71 -13.97
C THR A 8 -10.12 6.82 -13.06
N LYS A 9 -10.24 8.08 -13.47
CA LYS A 9 -9.84 9.23 -12.65
C LYS A 9 -10.67 9.34 -11.36
N ILE A 10 -11.97 9.05 -11.42
CA ILE A 10 -12.86 9.08 -10.24
C ILE A 10 -12.43 8.01 -9.24
N TYR A 11 -12.15 6.79 -9.69
CA TYR A 11 -11.69 5.70 -8.82
C TYR A 11 -10.34 6.00 -8.19
N SER A 12 -9.34 6.43 -8.97
CA SER A 12 -8.02 6.82 -8.44
C SER A 12 -8.16 7.94 -7.41
N SER A 13 -8.89 9.00 -7.74
CA SER A 13 -9.08 10.13 -6.84
C SER A 13 -9.75 9.75 -5.51
N ARG A 14 -10.73 8.84 -5.53
CA ARG A 14 -11.38 8.34 -4.31
C ARG A 14 -10.40 7.60 -3.41
N GLN A 15 -9.57 6.71 -3.97
CA GLN A 15 -8.56 5.99 -3.21
C GLN A 15 -7.50 6.93 -2.62
N GLU A 16 -6.99 7.86 -3.42
CA GLU A 16 -6.01 8.85 -2.98
C GLU A 16 -6.54 9.68 -1.80
N HIS A 17 -7.79 10.16 -1.86
CA HIS A 17 -8.42 10.90 -0.77
C HIS A 17 -8.67 10.03 0.47
N LEU A 18 -9.06 8.77 0.30
CA LEU A 18 -9.20 7.84 1.41
C LEU A 18 -7.86 7.65 2.12
N VAL A 19 -6.80 7.34 1.37
CA VAL A 19 -5.46 7.13 1.92
C VAL A 19 -4.96 8.42 2.60
N ALA A 20 -5.08 9.58 1.94
CA ALA A 20 -4.66 10.86 2.50
C ALA A 20 -5.32 11.15 3.85
N LYS A 21 -6.63 10.92 3.96
CA LYS A 21 -7.38 11.09 5.23
C LYS A 21 -6.87 10.16 6.33
N LEU A 22 -6.54 8.91 6.00
CA LEU A 22 -6.13 7.89 6.97
C LEU A 22 -4.71 8.10 7.50
N VAL A 23 -3.82 8.69 6.69
CA VAL A 23 -2.41 8.91 7.05
C VAL A 23 -2.10 10.36 7.46
N ASP A 24 -3.12 11.16 7.67
CA ASP A 24 -2.99 12.61 7.92
C ASP A 24 -2.10 13.30 6.87
N GLY A 25 -2.39 13.00 5.62
CA GLY A 25 -1.65 13.44 4.46
C GLY A 25 -2.45 14.33 3.52
N THR A 26 -1.81 14.72 2.44
CA THR A 26 -2.42 15.51 1.36
C THR A 26 -2.28 14.79 0.02
N VAL A 27 -3.32 14.87 -0.81
CA VAL A 27 -3.27 14.42 -2.20
C VAL A 27 -2.37 15.36 -3.00
N VAL A 28 -1.47 14.79 -3.80
CA VAL A 28 -0.55 15.54 -4.65
C VAL A 28 -1.25 15.93 -5.95
N ALA A 29 -1.46 17.22 -6.15
CA ALA A 29 -2.12 17.72 -7.36
C ALA A 29 -1.26 17.45 -8.61
N GLY A 30 -1.86 16.83 -9.64
CA GLY A 30 -1.21 16.59 -10.93
C GLY A 30 -0.29 15.37 -10.96
N SER A 31 -0.42 14.42 -10.01
CA SER A 31 0.28 13.16 -9.98
C SER A 31 0.03 12.37 -11.22
N GLY A 32 0.28 12.39 -12.26
CA GLY A 32 0.00 11.65 -13.51
C GLY A 32 0.21 12.46 -14.78
N ALA A 33 0.47 13.76 -14.66
CA ALA A 33 0.60 14.65 -15.82
C ALA A 33 2.03 15.14 -16.08
N ARG A 34 2.93 15.14 -15.08
CA ARG A 34 4.34 15.56 -15.22
C ARG A 34 5.20 14.98 -14.09
N ASP A 35 6.47 14.67 -14.40
CA ASP A 35 7.50 14.20 -13.45
C ASP A 35 7.82 15.15 -12.27
N LEU A 36 7.10 16.25 -12.15
CA LEU A 36 7.34 17.29 -11.13
C LEU A 36 6.65 17.03 -9.80
N HIS A 37 5.68 16.10 -9.75
CA HIS A 37 4.89 15.81 -8.56
C HIS A 37 4.83 14.30 -8.30
N PRO A 38 5.86 13.73 -7.65
CA PRO A 38 5.94 12.31 -7.37
C PRO A 38 4.96 11.88 -6.28
N GLY A 39 4.51 10.64 -6.42
CA GLY A 39 3.53 10.03 -5.54
C GLY A 39 2.14 10.63 -5.69
N ASP A 40 1.15 9.96 -5.13
CA ASP A 40 -0.25 10.38 -5.15
C ASP A 40 -0.67 11.04 -3.83
N VAL A 41 -0.09 10.58 -2.72
CA VAL A 41 -0.34 11.09 -1.36
C VAL A 41 0.99 11.32 -0.65
N ARG A 42 1.07 12.40 0.13
CA ARG A 42 2.24 12.68 0.96
C ARG A 42 1.85 13.19 2.35
N ASN A 43 2.67 12.86 3.33
CA ASN A 43 2.70 13.50 4.64
C ASN A 43 4.15 13.82 5.05
N ASN A 44 4.42 14.12 6.32
CA ASN A 44 5.76 14.45 6.77
C ASN A 44 6.76 13.29 6.62
N GLU A 45 6.31 12.05 6.70
CA GLU A 45 7.17 10.86 6.76
C GLU A 45 7.10 9.99 5.51
N PHE A 46 5.97 9.98 4.81
CA PHE A 46 5.70 9.08 3.70
C PHE A 46 5.49 9.80 2.37
N LEU A 47 5.92 9.14 1.32
CA LEU A 47 5.47 9.34 -0.04
C LEU A 47 4.78 8.06 -0.52
N ILE A 48 3.51 8.17 -0.94
CA ILE A 48 2.64 7.03 -1.19
C ILE A 48 2.15 7.06 -2.63
N GLU A 49 2.30 5.94 -3.33
CA GLU A 49 1.67 5.67 -4.62
C GLU A 49 0.42 4.82 -4.40
N CYS A 50 -0.68 5.13 -5.05
CA CYS A 50 -1.95 4.44 -4.93
C CYS A 50 -2.35 3.77 -6.24
N LYS A 51 -2.76 2.51 -6.16
CA LYS A 51 -3.29 1.75 -7.30
C LYS A 51 -4.62 1.11 -6.92
N THR A 52 -5.65 1.31 -7.72
CA THR A 52 -6.97 0.72 -7.51
C THR A 52 -7.47 0.02 -8.76
N HIS A 53 -8.27 -1.01 -8.56
CA HIS A 53 -9.01 -1.66 -9.64
C HIS A 53 -10.37 -0.98 -9.82
N MET A 54 -10.85 -0.89 -11.07
CA MET A 54 -12.17 -0.35 -11.39
C MET A 54 -13.31 -1.34 -11.10
N ALA A 55 -12.97 -2.61 -10.98
CA ALA A 55 -13.89 -3.69 -10.64
C ALA A 55 -13.29 -4.55 -9.53
N LEU A 56 -14.14 -5.17 -8.73
CA LEU A 56 -13.72 -6.10 -7.68
C LEU A 56 -12.86 -7.22 -8.25
N THR A 57 -11.71 -7.46 -7.66
CA THR A 57 -10.80 -8.55 -8.00
C THR A 57 -10.27 -9.23 -6.75
N ASP A 58 -10.05 -10.54 -6.83
CA ASP A 58 -9.33 -11.28 -5.81
C ASP A 58 -7.80 -11.20 -5.96
N ARG A 59 -7.32 -10.71 -7.11
CA ARG A 59 -5.88 -10.63 -7.39
C ARG A 59 -5.30 -9.30 -6.95
N ILE A 60 -4.38 -9.34 -6.01
CA ILE A 60 -3.51 -8.22 -5.65
C ILE A 60 -2.15 -8.42 -6.30
N GLU A 61 -1.62 -7.38 -6.93
CA GLU A 61 -0.31 -7.39 -7.56
C GLU A 61 0.43 -6.08 -7.31
N PHE A 62 1.64 -6.20 -6.74
CA PHE A 62 2.60 -5.12 -6.60
C PHE A 62 3.65 -5.25 -7.69
N PHE A 63 3.71 -4.27 -8.57
CA PHE A 63 4.66 -4.24 -9.68
C PHE A 63 6.00 -3.68 -9.22
N ALA A 64 7.09 -4.38 -9.58
CA ALA A 64 8.44 -4.02 -9.16
C ALA A 64 8.87 -2.64 -9.69
N ASP A 65 8.54 -2.31 -10.93
CA ASP A 65 8.85 -1.01 -11.54
C ASP A 65 8.15 0.16 -10.84
N VAL A 66 6.90 -0.05 -10.39
CA VAL A 66 6.15 0.95 -9.59
C VAL A 66 6.79 1.11 -8.21
N TRP A 67 7.20 -0.01 -7.57
CA TRP A 67 7.91 0.04 -6.30
C TRP A 67 9.25 0.76 -6.42
N ASP A 68 10.05 0.46 -7.43
CA ASP A 68 11.35 1.08 -7.66
C ASP A 68 11.23 2.59 -7.90
N LYS A 69 10.21 3.00 -8.66
CA LYS A 69 9.92 4.40 -8.90
C LYS A 69 9.59 5.13 -7.59
N ILE A 70 8.58 4.67 -6.84
CA ILE A 70 8.18 5.36 -5.60
C ILE A 70 9.27 5.33 -4.53
N SER A 71 10.08 4.26 -4.47
CA SER A 71 11.24 4.17 -3.57
C SER A 71 12.29 5.24 -3.88
N SER A 72 12.67 5.38 -5.14
CA SER A 72 13.63 6.40 -5.58
C SER A 72 13.12 7.83 -5.32
N GLU A 73 11.86 8.08 -5.62
CA GLU A 73 11.21 9.38 -5.40
C GLU A 73 11.11 9.75 -3.91
N ALA A 74 10.80 8.77 -3.05
CA ALA A 74 10.73 8.96 -1.60
C ALA A 74 12.12 9.20 -0.99
N GLU A 75 13.13 8.42 -1.39
CA GLU A 75 14.51 8.59 -0.94
C GLU A 75 15.06 9.98 -1.26
N SER A 76 14.80 10.50 -2.46
CA SER A 76 15.22 11.84 -2.86
C SER A 76 14.62 12.95 -1.99
N ARG A 77 13.57 12.64 -1.22
CA ARG A 77 12.85 13.55 -0.31
C ARG A 77 12.99 13.19 1.16
N LEU A 78 13.85 12.24 1.48
CA LEU A 78 14.07 11.73 2.85
C LEU A 78 12.74 11.24 3.49
N LYS A 79 11.92 10.54 2.69
CA LYS A 79 10.64 9.95 3.11
C LYS A 79 10.67 8.44 2.96
N PHE A 80 9.78 7.78 3.69
CA PHE A 80 9.51 6.35 3.48
C PHE A 80 8.60 6.17 2.26
N PRO A 81 8.92 5.25 1.34
CA PRO A 81 8.01 4.86 0.27
C PRO A 81 6.89 3.98 0.81
N ALA A 82 5.69 4.14 0.29
CA ALA A 82 4.62 3.18 0.44
C ALA A 82 3.86 3.01 -0.88
N LEU A 83 3.50 1.78 -1.19
CA LEU A 83 2.66 1.44 -2.34
C LEU A 83 1.38 0.80 -1.82
N VAL A 84 0.25 1.44 -2.09
CA VAL A 84 -1.08 0.97 -1.70
C VAL A 84 -1.78 0.40 -2.91
N VAL A 85 -2.20 -0.86 -2.83
CA VAL A 85 -2.96 -1.55 -3.89
C VAL A 85 -4.31 -1.99 -3.34
N ASP A 86 -5.37 -1.56 -4.00
CA ASP A 86 -6.76 -1.85 -3.62
C ASP A 86 -7.40 -2.86 -4.58
N ASN A 87 -8.26 -3.73 -4.04
CA ASN A 87 -8.96 -4.78 -4.80
C ASN A 87 -10.22 -4.30 -5.56
N GLY A 88 -10.47 -3.01 -5.60
CA GLY A 88 -11.65 -2.40 -6.21
C GLY A 88 -12.74 -1.97 -5.22
N THR A 89 -12.61 -2.33 -3.92
CA THR A 89 -13.57 -1.94 -2.88
C THR A 89 -13.30 -0.55 -2.30
N GLN A 90 -12.05 -0.08 -2.37
CA GLN A 90 -11.60 1.18 -1.77
C GLN A 90 -11.93 1.25 -0.27
N THR A 91 -11.61 0.16 0.44
CA THR A 91 -11.81 0.00 1.88
C THR A 91 -10.50 -0.29 2.59
N LEU A 92 -10.50 -0.17 3.92
CA LEU A 92 -9.35 -0.51 4.77
C LEU A 92 -8.94 -1.98 4.64
N GLU A 93 -9.92 -2.88 4.55
CA GLU A 93 -9.72 -4.32 4.42
C GLU A 93 -9.45 -4.75 2.98
N GLY A 94 -9.92 -3.99 1.99
CA GLY A 94 -9.69 -4.26 0.56
C GLY A 94 -8.36 -3.77 0.03
N SER A 95 -7.63 -2.98 0.82
CA SER A 95 -6.37 -2.36 0.43
C SER A 95 -5.19 -2.95 1.19
N TRP A 96 -4.07 -3.15 0.48
CA TRP A 96 -2.82 -3.65 1.01
C TRP A 96 -1.70 -2.63 0.82
N VAL A 97 -0.81 -2.56 1.79
CA VAL A 97 0.33 -1.62 1.79
C VAL A 97 1.63 -2.39 1.78
N LEU A 98 2.49 -2.07 0.84
CA LEU A 98 3.89 -2.48 0.80
C LEU A 98 4.75 -1.29 1.20
N THR A 99 5.63 -1.48 2.20
CA THR A 99 6.56 -0.44 2.66
C THR A 99 7.84 -1.07 3.19
N ARG A 100 8.83 -0.26 3.59
CA ARG A 100 10.06 -0.76 4.22
C ARG A 100 9.81 -1.13 5.69
N ILE A 101 10.49 -2.16 6.17
CA ILE A 101 10.38 -2.59 7.58
C ILE A 101 10.68 -1.46 8.57
N GLY A 102 11.63 -0.58 8.25
CA GLY A 102 11.98 0.58 9.08
C GLY A 102 10.91 1.68 9.13
N ALA A 103 9.88 1.58 8.28
CA ALA A 103 8.79 2.55 8.25
C ALA A 103 7.68 2.27 9.27
N ILE A 104 7.68 1.10 9.92
CA ILE A 104 6.66 0.69 10.89
C ILE A 104 7.24 0.49 12.29
N GLN A 105 6.39 0.61 13.30
CA GLN A 105 6.77 0.32 14.69
C GLN A 105 6.62 -1.17 14.96
N ILE A 106 7.72 -1.92 14.81
CA ILE A 106 7.75 -3.39 14.93
C ILE A 106 7.19 -3.87 16.27
N ALA A 107 7.39 -3.12 17.35
CA ALA A 107 6.90 -3.48 18.67
C ALA A 107 5.34 -3.52 18.76
N ASN A 108 4.65 -2.86 17.83
CA ASN A 108 3.20 -2.71 17.84
C ASN A 108 2.48 -3.69 16.88
N CYS A 109 3.19 -4.66 16.30
CA CYS A 109 2.59 -5.65 15.42
C CYS A 109 3.23 -7.04 15.61
N LYS A 110 2.50 -8.09 15.19
CA LYS A 110 3.06 -9.43 15.00
C LYS A 110 3.55 -9.60 13.59
N MET A 111 4.77 -10.10 13.47
CA MET A 111 5.43 -10.29 12.18
C MET A 111 5.47 -11.77 11.80
N PHE A 112 5.16 -12.06 10.56
CA PHE A 112 5.21 -13.40 9.96
C PHE A 112 5.98 -13.33 8.66
N GLU A 113 6.64 -14.41 8.28
CA GLU A 113 7.20 -14.53 6.94
C GLU A 113 6.09 -14.54 5.89
N CYS A 114 6.25 -13.79 4.79
CA CYS A 114 5.25 -13.76 3.74
C CYS A 114 5.17 -15.12 3.04
N PRO A 115 4.00 -15.77 3.03
CA PRO A 115 3.83 -17.05 2.36
C PRO A 115 3.76 -16.94 0.83
N CYS A 116 3.87 -15.72 0.28
CA CYS A 116 3.87 -15.50 -1.17
C CYS A 116 5.16 -15.98 -1.80
N LYS A 117 5.06 -16.54 -3.01
CA LYS A 117 6.22 -16.71 -3.87
C LYS A 117 6.65 -15.34 -4.39
N ILE A 118 7.86 -14.93 -4.04
CA ILE A 118 8.47 -13.71 -4.55
C ILE A 118 9.01 -14.03 -5.94
N SER A 119 8.33 -13.52 -6.96
CA SER A 119 8.82 -13.39 -8.32
C SER A 119 9.23 -11.94 -8.56
N VAL A 120 9.44 -11.52 -9.80
CA VAL A 120 9.69 -10.10 -10.14
C VAL A 120 8.60 -9.20 -9.53
N ASN A 121 7.33 -9.63 -9.59
CA ASN A 121 6.21 -8.94 -8.94
C ASN A 121 5.69 -9.76 -7.75
N LEU A 122 5.19 -9.10 -6.72
CA LEU A 122 4.49 -9.73 -5.60
C LEU A 122 3.01 -9.88 -5.96
N LYS A 123 2.52 -11.13 -5.98
CA LYS A 123 1.14 -11.48 -6.34
C LYS A 123 0.53 -12.43 -5.32
N PHE A 124 -0.74 -12.20 -4.96
CA PHE A 124 -1.49 -13.09 -4.08
C PHE A 124 -3.01 -12.95 -4.23
N SER A 125 -3.75 -13.93 -3.72
CA SER A 125 -5.20 -13.85 -3.57
C SER A 125 -5.55 -13.01 -2.37
N HIS A 126 -6.34 -11.95 -2.58
CA HIS A 126 -6.85 -11.08 -1.52
C HIS A 126 -7.64 -11.87 -0.47
N ASP A 127 -8.59 -12.69 -0.90
CA ASP A 127 -9.49 -13.43 -0.01
C ASP A 127 -8.73 -14.43 0.87
N GLN A 128 -7.75 -15.15 0.28
CA GLN A 128 -6.93 -16.10 1.04
C GLN A 128 -6.07 -15.38 2.09
N PHE A 129 -5.40 -14.29 1.69
CA PHE A 129 -4.56 -13.52 2.62
C PHE A 129 -5.36 -12.84 3.70
N LEU A 130 -6.50 -12.24 3.34
CA LEU A 130 -7.39 -11.61 4.32
C LEU A 130 -7.93 -12.61 5.33
N LYS A 131 -8.31 -13.81 4.88
CA LYS A 131 -8.75 -14.90 5.76
C LYS A 131 -7.67 -15.29 6.78
N ILE A 132 -6.43 -15.49 6.32
CA ILE A 132 -5.29 -15.80 7.20
C ILE A 132 -5.05 -14.66 8.17
N THR A 133 -5.03 -13.42 7.68
CA THR A 133 -4.81 -12.22 8.51
C THR A 133 -5.88 -12.10 9.60
N ASN A 134 -7.15 -12.32 9.27
CA ASN A 134 -8.24 -12.26 10.24
C ASN A 134 -8.13 -13.37 11.31
N MET A 135 -7.70 -14.57 10.94
CA MET A 135 -7.43 -15.64 11.91
C MET A 135 -6.28 -15.26 12.86
N LEU A 136 -5.22 -14.63 12.33
CA LEU A 136 -4.10 -14.16 13.14
C LEU A 136 -4.51 -13.00 14.07
N HIS A 137 -5.33 -12.06 13.59
CA HIS A 137 -5.91 -11.01 14.44
C HIS A 137 -6.72 -11.60 15.61
N GLN A 138 -7.56 -12.59 15.36
CA GLN A 138 -8.32 -13.27 16.43
C GLN A 138 -7.41 -13.93 17.45
N LYS A 139 -6.30 -14.53 16.99
CA LYS A 139 -5.36 -15.24 17.86
C LYS A 139 -4.49 -14.29 18.69
N PHE A 140 -3.99 -13.20 18.10
CA PHE A 140 -2.98 -12.34 18.72
C PHE A 140 -3.50 -10.99 19.17
N ASN A 141 -4.69 -10.60 18.74
CA ASN A 141 -5.32 -9.29 19.06
C ASN A 141 -4.39 -8.10 18.84
N THR A 142 -3.68 -8.09 17.71
CA THR A 142 -2.69 -7.07 17.34
C THR A 142 -2.60 -6.96 15.81
N PRO A 143 -2.14 -5.84 15.25
CA PRO A 143 -1.85 -5.70 13.84
C PRO A 143 -0.90 -6.78 13.32
N ILE A 144 -1.10 -7.21 12.09
CA ILE A 144 -0.33 -8.28 11.42
C ILE A 144 0.47 -7.70 10.27
N ALA A 145 1.76 -8.01 10.23
CA ALA A 145 2.68 -7.65 9.15
C ALA A 145 3.38 -8.90 8.58
N TYR A 146 3.46 -8.98 7.27
CA TYR A 146 4.20 -10.04 6.59
C TYR A 146 5.54 -9.51 6.10
N VAL A 147 6.64 -10.14 6.55
CA VAL A 147 8.00 -9.76 6.15
C VAL A 147 8.34 -10.39 4.81
N ILE A 148 8.84 -9.58 3.91
CA ILE A 148 9.35 -9.97 2.60
C ILE A 148 10.84 -9.68 2.59
N PRO A 149 11.72 -10.71 2.51
CA PRO A 149 13.14 -10.49 2.36
C PRO A 149 13.44 -9.70 1.08
N PHE A 150 14.13 -8.60 1.21
CA PHE A 150 14.51 -7.74 0.10
C PHE A 150 15.87 -7.09 0.41
N ASN A 151 16.70 -6.86 -0.61
CA ASN A 151 18.00 -6.24 -0.45
C ASN A 151 17.96 -4.79 -0.94
N PRO A 152 18.50 -3.82 -0.21
CA PRO A 152 19.29 -3.91 1.05
C PRO A 152 18.43 -3.97 2.32
N GLN A 153 17.13 -3.72 2.25
CA GLN A 153 16.27 -3.67 3.43
C GLN A 153 14.97 -4.41 3.18
N SER A 154 14.58 -5.31 4.10
CA SER A 154 13.33 -6.06 4.02
C SER A 154 12.12 -5.15 3.89
N LEU A 155 11.13 -5.63 3.14
CA LEU A 155 9.83 -5.00 3.00
C LEU A 155 8.82 -5.66 3.95
N VAL A 156 7.74 -4.96 4.20
CA VAL A 156 6.58 -5.49 4.94
C VAL A 156 5.31 -5.24 4.16
N LEU A 157 4.44 -6.24 4.19
CA LEU A 157 3.10 -6.21 3.61
C LEU A 157 2.07 -6.26 4.73
N LEU A 158 1.14 -5.30 4.73
CA LEU A 158 0.05 -5.20 5.71
C LEU A 158 -1.27 -4.86 5.00
N THR A 159 -2.41 -5.12 5.64
CA THR A 159 -3.63 -4.44 5.24
C THR A 159 -3.49 -2.93 5.49
N LEU A 160 -4.23 -2.11 4.77
CA LEU A 160 -4.25 -0.66 5.02
C LEU A 160 -4.72 -0.34 6.45
N LYS A 161 -5.65 -1.16 6.98
CA LYS A 161 -6.10 -1.09 8.37
C LYS A 161 -4.94 -1.26 9.36
N ASP A 162 -4.17 -2.33 9.23
CA ASP A 162 -3.03 -2.62 10.11
C ASP A 162 -1.94 -1.56 9.97
N PHE A 163 -1.66 -1.09 8.75
CA PHE A 163 -0.69 -0.03 8.51
C PHE A 163 -1.05 1.26 9.25
N VAL A 164 -2.31 1.69 9.16
CA VAL A 164 -2.80 2.87 9.89
C VAL A 164 -2.70 2.69 11.40
N GLU A 165 -3.02 1.51 11.91
CA GLU A 165 -2.97 1.21 13.34
C GLU A 165 -1.53 1.19 13.88
N VAL A 166 -0.60 0.56 13.15
CA VAL A 166 0.82 0.46 13.59
C VAL A 166 1.54 1.80 13.51
N ARG A 167 1.15 2.68 12.58
CA ARG A 167 1.93 3.89 12.29
C ARG A 167 1.31 5.19 12.75
N PHE A 168 -0.02 5.28 12.77
CA PHE A 168 -0.73 6.55 12.98
C PHE A 168 -1.66 6.55 14.21
N LYS A 169 -1.72 5.48 14.96
CA LYS A 169 -2.43 5.37 16.24
C LYS A 169 -1.48 4.96 17.37
#